data_6720fdfefa4dc274ff188f1ebf84bcf9
#
_entry.id   6720fdfefa4dc274ff188f1ebf84bcf9
#
_cell.length_a   1.000
_cell.length_b   1.000
_cell.length_c   1.000
_cell.angle_alpha   90.00
_cell.angle_beta   90.00
_cell.angle_gamma   90.00
#
_symmetry.space_group_name_H-M   'P 1'
#
loop_
_entity.id
_entity.type
_entity.pdbx_description
1 polymer ?
#
loop_
_entity_poly.entity_id
_entity_poly.type
_entity_poly.pdbx_seq_one_letter_code
_entity_poly.pdbx_strand_id
1 'polypeptide(L)'
;MDKRGVKFLGEHVVNIIIAVLVVVILVYLGYKMVTIWSDGNKLERAGEALEEIVSKINVVNVEGVEGKIVVFPPENWYLRTFSDYDFPIGECFKASDCLCVCNDIRCEDSKKCEGFDFNVMVDGEISKFAGGNAAGVAVVRYPGLKLESSEEIFIVKEEGVVKVGRVENGA
;
A
#
# COMPACT_ATOMS: atom_id res chain seq x y z
N MET A 1 46.96 -40.51 -26.95
CA MET A 1 45.89 -39.71 -26.35
C MET A 1 44.92 -39.33 -27.43
N ASP A 2 43.71 -39.89 -27.37
CA ASP A 2 42.71 -39.82 -28.44
C ASP A 2 42.01 -38.47 -28.47
N LYS A 3 42.35 -37.62 -29.47
CA LYS A 3 41.77 -36.26 -29.65
C LYS A 3 40.25 -36.30 -29.89
N ARG A 4 39.66 -37.45 -30.20
CA ARG A 4 38.24 -37.61 -30.47
C ARG A 4 37.39 -37.63 -29.16
N GLY A 5 37.92 -38.17 -28.07
CA GLY A 5 37.18 -38.23 -26.78
C GLY A 5 37.02 -36.87 -26.10
N VAL A 6 38.01 -35.97 -26.24
CA VAL A 6 37.98 -34.63 -25.65
C VAL A 6 36.95 -33.72 -26.34
N LYS A 7 36.76 -33.89 -27.67
CA LYS A 7 35.78 -33.09 -28.43
C LYS A 7 34.33 -33.46 -28.08
N PHE A 8 34.05 -34.74 -27.88
CA PHE A 8 32.74 -35.23 -27.52
C PHE A 8 32.30 -34.83 -26.09
N LEU A 9 33.23 -34.86 -25.13
CA LEU A 9 33.02 -34.38 -23.77
C LEU A 9 32.73 -32.87 -23.69
N GLY A 10 33.47 -32.07 -24.49
CA GLY A 10 33.28 -30.63 -24.54
C GLY A 10 31.89 -30.21 -25.06
N GLU A 11 31.38 -30.89 -26.06
CA GLU A 11 30.12 -30.59 -26.70
C GLU A 11 28.93 -30.91 -25.77
N HIS A 12 29.00 -32.00 -25.00
CA HIS A 12 27.99 -32.34 -23.98
C HIS A 12 28.01 -31.37 -22.79
N VAL A 13 29.17 -30.94 -22.33
CA VAL A 13 29.28 -29.99 -21.22
C VAL A 13 28.67 -28.63 -21.59
N VAL A 14 28.97 -28.14 -22.83
CA VAL A 14 28.35 -26.89 -23.30
C VAL A 14 26.84 -26.98 -23.39
N ASN A 15 26.27 -28.07 -23.86
CA ASN A 15 24.82 -28.25 -23.94
C ASN A 15 24.18 -28.30 -22.55
N ILE A 16 24.84 -28.90 -21.58
CA ILE A 16 24.35 -28.91 -20.19
C ILE A 16 24.36 -27.50 -19.60
N ILE A 17 25.43 -26.73 -19.80
CA ILE A 17 25.53 -25.35 -19.34
C ILE A 17 24.41 -24.48 -19.95
N ILE A 18 24.17 -24.61 -21.25
CA ILE A 18 23.10 -23.87 -21.93
C ILE A 18 21.74 -24.26 -21.36
N ALA A 19 21.48 -25.56 -21.16
CA ALA A 19 20.23 -26.03 -20.58
C ALA A 19 19.99 -25.47 -19.17
N VAL A 20 21.02 -25.46 -18.33
CA VAL A 20 20.93 -24.87 -16.96
C VAL A 20 20.66 -23.36 -17.03
N LEU A 21 21.35 -22.63 -17.91
CA LEU A 21 21.12 -21.19 -18.09
C LEU A 21 19.68 -20.89 -18.53
N VAL A 22 19.14 -21.65 -19.47
CA VAL A 22 17.76 -21.50 -19.93
C VAL A 22 16.76 -21.72 -18.79
N VAL A 23 16.96 -22.75 -17.96
CA VAL A 23 16.10 -23.03 -16.80
C VAL A 23 16.17 -21.89 -15.79
N VAL A 24 17.36 -21.37 -15.48
CA VAL A 24 17.53 -20.24 -14.55
C VAL A 24 16.80 -18.99 -15.06
N ILE A 25 16.91 -18.69 -16.36
CA ILE A 25 16.22 -17.56 -16.96
C ILE A 25 14.70 -17.73 -16.89
N LEU A 26 14.19 -18.92 -17.20
CA LEU A 26 12.74 -19.20 -17.12
C LEU A 26 12.20 -19.05 -15.69
N VAL A 27 12.91 -19.56 -14.70
CA VAL A 27 12.53 -19.42 -13.28
C VAL A 27 12.54 -17.94 -12.88
N TYR A 28 13.57 -17.20 -13.27
CA TYR A 28 13.65 -15.75 -12.99
C TYR A 28 12.49 -14.97 -13.62
N LEU A 29 12.19 -15.22 -14.89
CA LEU A 29 11.07 -14.57 -15.58
C LEU A 29 9.73 -14.95 -14.95
N GLY A 30 9.53 -16.22 -14.62
CA GLY A 30 8.32 -16.67 -13.92
C GLY A 30 8.12 -15.98 -12.58
N TYR A 31 9.18 -15.88 -11.78
CA TYR A 31 9.15 -15.15 -10.50
C TYR A 31 8.79 -13.67 -10.70
N LYS A 32 9.40 -12.99 -11.69
CA LYS A 32 9.09 -11.59 -12.00
C LYS A 32 7.64 -11.38 -12.45
N MET A 33 7.09 -12.28 -13.26
CA MET A 33 5.68 -12.18 -13.68
C MET A 33 4.73 -12.31 -12.49
N VAL A 34 4.98 -13.26 -11.59
CA VAL A 34 4.15 -13.46 -10.39
C VAL A 34 4.19 -12.23 -9.47
N THR A 35 5.36 -11.63 -9.27
CA THR A 35 5.48 -10.42 -8.42
C THR A 35 4.73 -9.23 -9.01
N ILE A 36 4.88 -8.96 -10.32
CA ILE A 36 4.18 -7.86 -10.99
C ILE A 36 2.65 -8.06 -10.92
N TRP A 37 2.17 -9.27 -11.16
CA TRP A 37 0.74 -9.58 -11.09
C TRP A 37 0.18 -9.45 -9.67
N SER A 38 0.92 -9.93 -8.66
CA SER A 38 0.54 -9.81 -7.25
C SER A 38 0.44 -8.35 -6.80
N ASP A 39 1.39 -7.50 -7.20
CA ASP A 39 1.40 -6.09 -6.81
C ASP A 39 0.30 -5.29 -7.53
N GLY A 40 0.01 -5.62 -8.79
CA GLY A 40 -1.12 -5.06 -9.52
C GLY A 40 -2.46 -5.33 -8.83
N ASN A 41 -2.71 -6.56 -8.42
CA ASN A 41 -3.92 -6.95 -7.71
C ASN A 41 -4.07 -6.26 -6.34
N LYS A 42 -2.94 -6.00 -5.64
CA LYS A 42 -2.97 -5.26 -4.36
C LYS A 42 -3.37 -3.81 -4.58
N LEU A 43 -2.83 -3.16 -5.62
CA LEU A 43 -3.16 -1.77 -5.92
C LEU A 43 -4.62 -1.61 -6.35
N GLU A 44 -5.18 -2.55 -7.10
CA GLU A 44 -6.59 -2.59 -7.47
C GLU A 44 -7.48 -2.71 -6.22
N ARG A 45 -7.22 -3.69 -5.35
CA ARG A 45 -7.94 -3.84 -4.07
C ARG A 45 -7.83 -2.62 -3.15
N ALA A 46 -6.68 -1.94 -3.15
CA ALA A 46 -6.52 -0.69 -2.41
C ALA A 46 -7.40 0.42 -2.99
N GLY A 47 -7.55 0.47 -4.32
CA GLY A 47 -8.46 1.38 -5.00
C GLY A 47 -9.93 1.11 -4.64
N GLU A 48 -10.37 -0.14 -4.71
CA GLU A 48 -11.73 -0.55 -4.34
C GLU A 48 -12.05 -0.18 -2.87
N ALA A 49 -11.13 -0.48 -1.95
CA ALA A 49 -11.30 -0.12 -0.54
C ALA A 49 -11.39 1.41 -0.35
N LEU A 50 -10.58 2.19 -1.07
CA LEU A 50 -10.64 3.65 -1.03
C LEU A 50 -11.97 4.17 -1.57
N GLU A 51 -12.47 3.64 -2.69
CA GLU A 51 -13.76 4.05 -3.28
C GLU A 51 -14.93 3.81 -2.33
N GLU A 52 -14.94 2.68 -1.61
CA GLU A 52 -15.96 2.39 -0.59
C GLU A 52 -15.91 3.40 0.56
N ILE A 53 -14.70 3.70 1.07
CA ILE A 53 -14.49 4.70 2.12
C ILE A 53 -14.96 6.08 1.65
N VAL A 54 -14.54 6.51 0.46
CA VAL A 54 -14.89 7.81 -0.14
C VAL A 54 -16.39 7.95 -0.34
N SER A 55 -17.04 6.92 -0.86
CA SER A 55 -18.49 6.88 -1.02
C SER A 55 -19.20 7.11 0.31
N LYS A 56 -18.75 6.46 1.38
CA LYS A 56 -19.34 6.61 2.71
C LYS A 56 -19.02 7.97 3.34
N ILE A 57 -17.81 8.50 3.16
CA ILE A 57 -17.42 9.85 3.59
C ILE A 57 -18.36 10.89 2.98
N ASN A 58 -18.65 10.81 1.69
CA ASN A 58 -19.53 11.74 0.99
C ASN A 58 -20.97 11.69 1.55
N VAL A 59 -21.49 10.50 1.84
CA VAL A 59 -22.82 10.35 2.46
C VAL A 59 -22.82 10.98 3.86
N VAL A 60 -21.84 10.68 4.70
CA VAL A 60 -21.73 11.24 6.05
C VAL A 60 -21.56 12.75 6.02
N ASN A 61 -20.79 13.28 5.06
CA ASN A 61 -20.61 14.73 4.92
C ASN A 61 -21.92 15.45 4.58
N VAL A 62 -22.74 14.88 3.72
CA VAL A 62 -24.02 15.49 3.27
C VAL A 62 -25.13 15.27 4.29
N GLU A 63 -25.31 14.05 4.78
CA GLU A 63 -26.43 13.66 5.63
C GLU A 63 -26.18 13.93 7.13
N GLY A 64 -24.92 14.04 7.54
CA GLY A 64 -24.52 14.22 8.93
C GLY A 64 -24.76 12.99 9.82
N VAL A 65 -25.01 11.84 9.19
CA VAL A 65 -25.30 10.57 9.91
C VAL A 65 -24.01 9.75 10.00
N GLU A 66 -23.69 9.28 11.19
CA GLU A 66 -22.58 8.36 11.40
C GLU A 66 -22.70 7.10 10.53
N GLY A 67 -21.58 6.59 10.06
CA GLY A 67 -21.54 5.40 9.23
C GLY A 67 -20.45 4.41 9.63
N LYS A 68 -20.78 3.13 9.44
CA LYS A 68 -19.80 2.05 9.55
C LYS A 68 -19.74 1.30 8.23
N ILE A 69 -18.55 0.90 7.83
CA ILE A 69 -18.32 0.05 6.66
C ILE A 69 -17.27 -1.01 6.99
N VAL A 70 -17.33 -2.12 6.28
CA VAL A 70 -16.28 -3.15 6.31
C VAL A 70 -15.58 -3.10 4.96
N VAL A 71 -14.28 -2.86 4.97
CA VAL A 71 -13.43 -2.82 3.77
C VAL A 71 -12.42 -3.96 3.78
N PHE A 72 -11.97 -4.35 2.60
CA PHE A 72 -11.02 -5.46 2.40
C PHE A 72 -9.73 -4.99 1.72
N PRO A 73 -8.97 -4.08 2.35
CA PRO A 73 -7.72 -3.58 1.80
C PRO A 73 -6.66 -4.69 1.76
N PRO A 74 -5.57 -4.50 1.03
CA PRO A 74 -4.41 -5.36 1.14
C PRO A 74 -3.79 -5.25 2.54
N GLU A 75 -3.30 -6.37 3.07
CA GLU A 75 -2.65 -6.40 4.39
C GLU A 75 -1.42 -5.50 4.47
N ASN A 76 -1.22 -4.88 5.63
CA ASN A 76 -0.11 -3.98 5.93
C ASN A 76 -0.06 -2.72 5.06
N TRP A 77 -1.17 -2.31 4.50
CA TRP A 77 -1.34 -1.01 3.88
C TRP A 77 -1.78 0.01 4.93
N TYR A 78 -1.73 1.29 4.56
CA TYR A 78 -1.97 2.41 5.46
C TYR A 78 -3.01 3.34 4.86
N LEU A 79 -4.00 3.73 5.68
CA LEU A 79 -4.93 4.81 5.36
C LEU A 79 -4.39 6.10 5.99
N ARG A 80 -4.18 7.13 5.19
CA ARG A 80 -3.60 8.39 5.63
C ARG A 80 -4.31 9.59 5.03
N THR A 81 -4.38 10.68 5.82
CA THR A 81 -4.78 11.99 5.32
C THR A 81 -3.58 12.91 5.17
N PHE A 82 -3.68 13.80 4.19
CA PHE A 82 -2.73 14.86 3.92
C PHE A 82 -3.50 16.16 3.77
N SER A 83 -3.05 17.24 4.40
CA SER A 83 -3.63 18.58 4.31
C SER A 83 -2.66 19.55 3.63
N ASP A 84 -3.17 20.54 2.96
CA ASP A 84 -2.61 21.68 2.20
C ASP A 84 -1.13 21.68 1.77
N TYR A 85 -0.18 21.12 2.52
CA TYR A 85 1.26 21.25 2.25
C TYR A 85 2.03 19.93 2.11
N ASP A 86 1.41 18.80 2.46
CA ASP A 86 2.07 17.50 2.50
C ASP A 86 1.58 16.53 1.41
N PHE A 87 0.96 17.04 0.34
CA PHE A 87 0.37 16.19 -0.70
C PHE A 87 1.40 15.30 -1.42
N PRO A 88 1.12 14.02 -1.57
CA PRO A 88 1.81 13.20 -2.55
C PRO A 88 1.55 13.79 -3.95
N ILE A 89 2.60 14.31 -4.56
CA ILE A 89 2.60 15.07 -5.80
C ILE A 89 1.69 14.42 -6.85
N GLY A 90 0.66 15.12 -7.30
CA GLY A 90 -0.10 14.87 -8.53
C GLY A 90 -1.52 14.34 -8.39
N GLU A 91 -1.88 13.59 -7.35
CA GLU A 91 -3.20 12.93 -7.28
C GLU A 91 -4.30 13.77 -6.62
N CYS A 92 -3.95 14.70 -5.72
CA CYS A 92 -4.90 15.57 -5.02
C CYS A 92 -4.71 17.05 -5.33
N PHE A 93 -4.41 17.38 -6.56
CA PHE A 93 -4.20 18.77 -6.98
C PHE A 93 -5.48 19.59 -6.82
N LYS A 94 -5.45 20.65 -6.00
CA LYS A 94 -6.55 21.57 -5.65
C LYS A 94 -7.57 21.07 -4.62
N ALA A 95 -7.39 19.94 -3.99
CA ALA A 95 -8.24 19.52 -2.88
C ALA A 95 -7.82 20.22 -1.57
N SER A 96 -8.74 20.39 -0.63
CA SER A 96 -8.41 20.89 0.72
C SER A 96 -7.71 19.81 1.54
N ASP A 97 -8.20 18.58 1.45
CA ASP A 97 -7.60 17.40 2.07
C ASP A 97 -7.55 16.24 1.07
N CYS A 98 -6.62 15.33 1.30
CA CYS A 98 -6.41 14.14 0.49
C CYS A 98 -6.37 12.90 1.36
N LEU A 99 -7.16 11.88 1.02
CA LEU A 99 -7.15 10.58 1.66
C LEU A 99 -6.46 9.57 0.75
N CYS A 100 -5.47 8.87 1.27
CA CYS A 100 -4.70 7.88 0.52
C CYS A 100 -4.69 6.52 1.20
N VAL A 101 -4.76 5.46 0.39
CA VAL A 101 -4.42 4.09 0.77
C VAL A 101 -3.07 3.75 0.15
N CYS A 102 -2.07 3.44 0.98
CA CYS A 102 -0.66 3.34 0.59
C CYS A 102 -0.02 2.05 1.08
N ASN A 103 0.93 1.51 0.31
CA ASN A 103 1.70 0.33 0.71
C ASN A 103 2.81 0.63 1.74
N ASP A 104 3.16 1.88 1.91
CA ASP A 104 4.16 2.34 2.87
C ASP A 104 3.65 3.53 3.71
N ILE A 105 4.27 3.72 4.88
CA ILE A 105 3.85 4.73 5.85
C ILE A 105 4.02 6.18 5.35
N ARG A 106 4.87 6.43 4.34
CA ARG A 106 5.11 7.76 3.77
C ARG A 106 4.29 8.03 2.52
N CYS A 107 3.63 7.00 1.99
CA CYS A 107 2.90 7.06 0.72
C CYS A 107 3.77 7.51 -0.47
N GLU A 108 5.02 7.07 -0.50
CA GLU A 108 5.95 7.44 -1.58
C GLU A 108 5.74 6.57 -2.81
N ASP A 109 5.54 5.26 -2.61
CA ASP A 109 5.46 4.27 -3.68
C ASP A 109 4.02 4.02 -4.17
N SER A 110 3.56 2.78 -4.06
CA SER A 110 2.23 2.37 -4.53
C SER A 110 1.13 2.95 -3.65
N LYS A 111 0.27 3.79 -4.23
CA LYS A 111 -0.82 4.47 -3.53
C LYS A 111 -2.02 4.68 -4.43
N LYS A 112 -3.18 4.84 -3.82
CA LYS A 112 -4.40 5.39 -4.40
C LYS A 112 -4.88 6.51 -3.51
N CYS A 113 -5.22 7.65 -4.09
CA CYS A 113 -5.61 8.84 -3.36
C CYS A 113 -6.87 9.46 -3.97
N GLU A 114 -7.66 10.10 -3.09
CA GLU A 114 -8.84 10.88 -3.47
C GLU A 114 -8.83 12.22 -2.72
N GLY A 115 -9.15 13.30 -3.42
CA GLY A 115 -9.17 14.65 -2.88
C GLY A 115 -10.57 15.08 -2.46
N PHE A 116 -10.65 15.88 -1.38
CA PHE A 116 -11.90 16.44 -0.85
C PHE A 116 -11.83 17.97 -0.77
N ASP A 117 -12.96 18.63 -1.00
CA ASP A 117 -13.12 20.08 -0.83
C ASP A 117 -13.49 20.45 0.63
N PHE A 118 -13.49 19.50 1.53
CA PHE A 118 -13.78 19.63 2.95
C PHE A 118 -12.77 18.85 3.79
N ASN A 119 -12.74 19.14 5.09
CA ASN A 119 -11.73 18.55 5.97
C ASN A 119 -12.05 17.08 6.28
N VAL A 120 -11.07 16.21 6.04
CA VAL A 120 -11.11 14.78 6.35
C VAL A 120 -9.90 14.44 7.22
N MET A 121 -10.14 13.77 8.34
CA MET A 121 -9.09 13.35 9.27
C MET A 121 -9.16 11.85 9.51
N VAL A 122 -8.02 11.17 9.47
CA VAL A 122 -7.90 9.78 9.94
C VAL A 122 -7.53 9.79 11.42
N ASP A 123 -8.40 9.21 12.23
CA ASP A 123 -8.20 9.08 13.68
C ASP A 123 -7.34 7.85 13.97
N GLY A 124 -6.08 8.09 14.23
CA GLY A 124 -5.08 7.07 14.53
C GLY A 124 -3.66 7.58 14.37
N GLU A 125 -2.73 6.91 14.99
CA GLU A 125 -1.29 7.20 14.89
C GLU A 125 -0.51 5.96 14.44
N ILE A 126 0.29 6.12 13.40
CA ILE A 126 1.22 5.12 12.92
C ILE A 126 2.63 5.50 13.38
N SER A 127 3.28 4.62 14.12
CA SER A 127 4.64 4.85 14.61
C SER A 127 5.66 4.11 13.77
N LYS A 128 6.74 4.79 13.37
CA LYS A 128 7.90 4.19 12.74
C LYS A 128 9.14 4.45 13.58
N PHE A 129 9.89 3.40 13.88
CA PHE A 129 11.21 3.56 14.47
C PHE A 129 12.18 4.10 13.41
N ALA A 130 12.57 5.36 13.55
CA ALA A 130 13.71 5.90 12.81
C ALA A 130 14.97 5.42 13.54
N GLY A 131 15.86 4.71 12.84
CA GLY A 131 17.04 4.08 13.42
C GLY A 131 17.80 5.03 14.34
N GLY A 132 18.04 4.59 15.59
CA GLY A 132 18.72 5.37 16.60
C GLY A 132 20.23 5.32 16.42
N ASN A 133 20.89 6.46 16.44
CA ASN A 133 22.28 6.59 16.81
C ASN A 133 22.38 6.50 18.34
N ALA A 134 23.58 6.35 18.88
CA ALA A 134 23.86 6.17 20.32
C ALA A 134 23.19 7.18 21.30
N ALA A 135 22.45 8.16 20.81
CA ALA A 135 21.76 9.20 21.58
C ALA A 135 20.25 8.95 21.81
N GLY A 136 19.66 7.89 21.24
CA GLY A 136 18.26 7.56 21.47
C GLY A 136 17.55 7.05 20.21
N VAL A 137 16.43 6.37 20.41
CA VAL A 137 15.52 5.90 19.34
C VAL A 137 14.53 7.03 19.03
N ALA A 138 14.62 7.61 17.84
CA ALA A 138 13.61 8.55 17.38
C ALA A 138 12.38 7.77 16.88
N VAL A 139 11.22 8.03 17.45
CA VAL A 139 9.92 7.53 16.98
C VAL A 139 9.24 8.65 16.21
N VAL A 140 9.04 8.47 14.92
CA VAL A 140 8.26 9.40 14.10
C VAL A 140 6.84 8.88 14.05
N ARG A 141 5.87 9.75 14.40
CA ARG A 141 4.43 9.45 14.38
C ARG A 141 3.80 10.12 13.18
N TYR A 142 2.93 9.39 12.51
CA TYR A 142 2.16 9.88 11.37
C TYR A 142 0.67 9.70 11.65
N PRO A 143 -0.18 10.69 11.33
CA PRO A 143 -1.62 10.48 11.38
C PRO A 143 -2.04 9.43 10.36
N GLY A 144 -2.80 8.43 10.78
CA GLY A 144 -3.26 7.38 9.91
C GLY A 144 -3.54 6.05 10.60
N LEU A 145 -4.09 5.12 9.84
CA LEU A 145 -4.40 3.76 10.29
C LEU A 145 -3.62 2.75 9.48
N LYS A 146 -3.04 1.75 10.16
CA LYS A 146 -2.54 0.55 9.49
C LYS A 146 -3.71 -0.37 9.24
N LEU A 147 -3.95 -0.73 7.98
CA LEU A 147 -5.06 -1.57 7.56
C LEU A 147 -4.71 -3.06 7.64
N GLU A 148 -5.70 -3.86 8.00
CA GLU A 148 -5.66 -5.32 8.00
C GLU A 148 -6.48 -5.87 6.82
N SER A 149 -6.48 -7.20 6.61
CA SER A 149 -7.18 -7.83 5.47
C SER A 149 -8.71 -7.66 5.51
N SER A 150 -9.27 -7.38 6.67
CA SER A 150 -10.67 -7.02 6.90
C SER A 150 -10.72 -5.99 8.00
N GLU A 151 -11.19 -4.80 7.68
CA GLU A 151 -11.21 -3.67 8.61
C GLU A 151 -12.61 -3.07 8.73
N GLU A 152 -13.11 -2.95 9.95
CA GLU A 152 -14.32 -2.20 10.23
C GLU A 152 -13.96 -0.75 10.55
N ILE A 153 -14.40 0.16 9.67
CA ILE A 153 -14.11 1.60 9.74
C ILE A 153 -15.38 2.32 10.14
N PHE A 154 -15.28 3.21 11.13
CA PHE A 154 -16.32 4.18 11.43
C PHE A 154 -16.02 5.53 10.78
N ILE A 155 -17.06 6.23 10.38
CA ILE A 155 -16.98 7.55 9.76
C ILE A 155 -18.02 8.42 10.45
N VAL A 156 -17.58 9.55 10.99
CA VAL A 156 -18.44 10.50 11.73
C VAL A 156 -18.09 11.93 11.34
N LYS A 157 -19.08 12.81 11.33
CA LYS A 157 -18.88 14.25 11.12
C LYS A 157 -18.99 14.99 12.45
N GLU A 158 -17.88 15.55 12.90
CA GLU A 158 -17.80 16.35 14.13
C GLU A 158 -17.20 17.72 13.83
N GLU A 159 -17.85 18.78 14.27
CA GLU A 159 -17.37 20.17 14.13
C GLU A 159 -16.99 20.58 12.70
N GLY A 160 -17.63 20.00 11.69
CA GLY A 160 -17.35 20.27 10.27
C GLY A 160 -16.20 19.47 9.67
N VAL A 161 -15.59 18.58 10.44
CA VAL A 161 -14.53 17.65 10.00
C VAL A 161 -15.11 16.24 9.90
N VAL A 162 -14.83 15.53 8.82
CA VAL A 162 -15.18 14.12 8.71
C VAL A 162 -14.02 13.28 9.25
N LYS A 163 -14.27 12.57 10.35
CA LYS A 163 -13.31 11.68 10.98
C LYS A 163 -13.51 10.25 10.52
N VAL A 164 -12.41 9.60 10.19
CA VAL A 164 -12.36 8.20 9.74
C VAL A 164 -11.48 7.44 10.73
N GLY A 165 -12.02 6.44 11.38
CA GLY A 165 -11.30 5.69 12.42
C GLY A 165 -11.63 4.20 12.40
N ARG A 166 -10.91 3.46 13.23
CA ARG A 166 -11.17 2.03 13.48
C ARG A 166 -12.26 1.89 14.52
N VAL A 167 -13.19 0.97 14.33
CA VAL A 167 -14.10 0.57 15.39
C VAL A 167 -13.29 -0.13 16.48
N GLU A 168 -13.11 0.54 17.62
CA GLU A 168 -12.56 -0.12 18.80
C GLU A 168 -13.60 -1.16 19.29
N ASN A 169 -13.33 -2.43 19.05
CA ASN A 169 -14.05 -3.51 19.70
C ASN A 169 -13.74 -3.38 21.19
N GLY A 170 -14.68 -2.77 21.92
CA GLY A 170 -14.55 -2.60 23.36
C GLY A 170 -14.24 -3.92 24.04
N ALA A 171 -13.17 -3.94 24.82
CA ALA A 171 -12.74 -5.04 25.67
C ALA A 171 -13.77 -5.33 26.76
#